data_5b85c1f6ec8474bcbcacfbcf2feb983f
#
_entry.id   5b85c1f6ec8474bcbcacfbcf2feb983f
#
_cell.length_a   1.000
_cell.length_b   1.000
_cell.length_c   1.000
_cell.angle_alpha   90.00
_cell.angle_beta   90.00
_cell.angle_gamma   90.00
#
_symmetry.space_group_name_H-M   'P 1'
#
loop_
_entity.id
_entity.type
_entity.pdbx_description
1 polymer ?
#
loop_
_entity_poly.entity_id
_entity_poly.type
_entity_poly.pdbx_seq_one_letter_code
_entity_poly.pdbx_strand_id
1 'polypeptide(L)'
;MYKRQPWDIVASEKIDLNDNVKLKKLLLELFKIKDHPEHGRSLKPFVLLFDEYYTELYRMSEAERAMQSADSVVFMGTSFSVNITSIALRYALSNNAKIEIVDPDPIDLNISGIKYHKMTAREYISEFDHV
;
A
#
# COMPACT_ATOMS: atom_id res chain seq x y z
N MET A 1 11.84 -2.50 17.12
CA MET A 1 12.60 -3.46 16.29
C MET A 1 11.70 -3.91 15.15
N TYR A 2 11.90 -3.39 13.93
CA TYR A 2 11.10 -3.78 12.76
C TYR A 2 11.42 -5.24 12.41
N LYS A 3 10.45 -6.12 12.54
CA LYS A 3 10.60 -7.47 11.97
C LYS A 3 10.57 -7.30 10.44
N ARG A 4 11.56 -7.85 9.73
CA ARG A 4 11.57 -7.89 8.27
C ARG A 4 10.22 -8.42 7.77
N GLN A 5 9.63 -7.70 6.84
CA GLN A 5 8.42 -8.18 6.17
C GLN A 5 8.78 -9.40 5.33
N PRO A 6 7.86 -10.37 5.16
CA PRO A 6 8.11 -11.53 4.30
C PRO A 6 8.54 -11.15 2.88
N TRP A 7 8.05 -10.02 2.36
CA TRP A 7 8.41 -9.50 1.03
C TRP A 7 9.86 -9.06 0.93
N ASP A 8 10.48 -8.55 1.99
CA ASP A 8 11.92 -8.23 2.02
C ASP A 8 12.75 -9.50 1.84
N ILE A 9 12.26 -10.64 2.35
CA ILE A 9 12.90 -11.94 2.19
C ILE A 9 12.74 -12.44 0.76
N VAL A 10 11.53 -12.36 0.19
CA VAL A 10 11.27 -12.72 -1.22
C VAL A 10 12.19 -11.92 -2.16
N ALA A 11 12.29 -10.61 -1.95
CA ALA A 11 13.15 -9.74 -2.75
C ALA A 11 14.64 -10.10 -2.60
N SER A 12 15.10 -10.46 -1.40
CA SER A 12 16.50 -10.83 -1.13
C SER A 12 16.91 -12.16 -1.76
N GLU A 13 15.98 -13.12 -1.89
CA GLU A 13 16.21 -14.44 -2.47
C GLU A 13 16.27 -14.41 -4.01
N LYS A 14 16.06 -13.27 -4.65
CA LYS A 14 16.07 -13.10 -6.12
C LYS A 14 15.20 -14.12 -6.86
N ILE A 15 14.04 -14.43 -6.31
CA ILE A 15 13.11 -15.38 -6.89
C ILE A 15 12.43 -14.76 -8.09
N ASP A 16 12.38 -15.50 -9.21
CA ASP A 16 11.54 -15.13 -10.33
C ASP A 16 10.06 -15.18 -9.90
N LEU A 17 9.44 -14.00 -9.85
CA LEU A 17 8.03 -13.85 -9.44
C LEU A 17 7.06 -14.51 -10.44
N ASN A 18 7.53 -14.88 -11.64
CA ASN A 18 6.76 -15.63 -12.62
C ASN A 18 6.81 -17.15 -12.39
N ASP A 19 7.76 -17.65 -11.59
CA ASP A 19 7.81 -19.05 -11.18
C ASP A 19 6.83 -19.30 -10.03
N ASN A 20 5.56 -19.47 -10.37
CA ASN A 20 4.49 -19.67 -9.42
C ASN A 20 4.70 -20.84 -8.46
N VAL A 21 5.43 -21.88 -8.86
CA VAL A 21 5.67 -23.06 -8.01
C VAL A 21 6.66 -22.72 -6.90
N LYS A 22 7.79 -22.11 -7.26
CA LYS A 22 8.79 -21.67 -6.27
C LYS A 22 8.25 -20.58 -5.36
N LEU A 23 7.56 -19.57 -5.94
CA LEU A 23 6.94 -18.50 -5.17
C LEU A 23 5.93 -19.05 -4.16
N LYS A 24 5.03 -19.95 -4.59
CA LYS A 24 4.05 -20.57 -3.69
C LYS A 24 4.74 -21.32 -2.55
N LYS A 25 5.75 -22.13 -2.85
CA LYS A 25 6.49 -22.88 -1.82
C LYS A 25 7.13 -21.96 -0.80
N LEU A 26 7.81 -20.89 -1.26
CA LEU A 26 8.44 -19.91 -0.40
C LEU A 26 7.41 -19.18 0.48
N LEU A 27 6.28 -18.74 -0.09
CA LEU A 27 5.24 -18.05 0.67
C LEU A 27 4.63 -18.94 1.75
N LEU A 28 4.35 -20.21 1.45
CA LEU A 28 3.84 -21.17 2.44
C LEU A 28 4.82 -21.34 3.61
N GLU A 29 6.12 -21.41 3.32
CA GLU A 29 7.17 -21.52 4.32
C GLU A 29 7.30 -20.23 5.16
N LEU A 30 7.37 -19.05 4.53
CA LEU A 30 7.51 -17.76 5.19
C LEU A 30 6.33 -17.43 6.11
N PHE A 31 5.11 -17.71 5.65
CA PHE A 31 3.89 -17.48 6.43
C PHE A 31 3.55 -18.65 7.36
N LYS A 32 4.39 -19.70 7.39
CA LYS A 32 4.17 -20.90 8.21
C LYS A 32 2.82 -21.57 7.97
N ILE A 33 2.35 -21.52 6.73
CA ILE A 33 1.10 -22.15 6.33
C ILE A 33 1.40 -23.62 6.00
N LYS A 34 0.75 -24.51 6.73
CA LYS A 34 0.77 -25.97 6.46
C LYS A 34 -0.45 -26.35 5.61
N ASP A 35 -0.48 -27.59 5.11
CA ASP A 35 -1.63 -28.14 4.36
C ASP A 35 -2.94 -28.05 5.16
N HIS A 36 -2.84 -28.11 6.49
CA HIS A 36 -3.93 -27.85 7.43
C HIS A 36 -3.46 -26.78 8.42
N PRO A 37 -3.70 -25.48 8.14
CA PRO A 37 -3.27 -24.41 9.04
C PRO A 37 -3.96 -24.53 10.38
N GLU A 38 -3.17 -24.61 11.46
CA GLU A 38 -3.68 -24.58 12.81
C GLU A 38 -4.05 -23.15 13.19
N HIS A 39 -5.23 -22.96 13.77
CA HIS A 39 -5.70 -21.65 14.23
C HIS A 39 -4.66 -20.99 15.15
N GLY A 40 -4.33 -19.75 14.88
CA GLY A 40 -3.39 -18.95 15.66
C GLY A 40 -1.90 -19.22 15.41
N ARG A 41 -1.53 -20.14 14.52
CA ARG A 41 -0.12 -20.46 14.22
C ARG A 41 0.36 -19.98 12.84
N SER A 42 -0.54 -19.73 11.92
CA SER A 42 -0.21 -19.17 10.62
C SER A 42 0.06 -17.68 10.73
N LEU A 43 1.04 -17.17 9.99
CA LEU A 43 1.29 -15.74 9.88
C LEU A 43 0.44 -15.19 8.74
N LYS A 44 -0.23 -14.06 9.00
CA LYS A 44 -0.96 -13.30 8.00
C LYS A 44 -0.04 -12.23 7.41
N PRO A 45 -0.15 -11.91 6.11
CA PRO A 45 0.47 -10.70 5.57
C PRO A 45 0.01 -9.45 6.35
N PHE A 46 0.85 -8.44 6.44
CA PHE A 46 0.51 -7.18 7.11
C PHE A 46 -0.41 -6.35 6.21
N VAL A 47 -1.57 -6.90 5.94
CA VAL A 47 -2.62 -6.36 5.07
C VAL A 47 -3.94 -6.39 5.82
N LEU A 48 -4.69 -5.30 5.74
CA LEU A 48 -6.05 -5.22 6.28
C LEU A 48 -7.00 -5.97 5.34
N LEU A 49 -7.79 -6.89 5.86
CA LEU A 49 -8.87 -7.56 5.14
C LEU A 49 -10.18 -6.79 5.32
N PHE A 50 -11.19 -7.10 4.50
CA PHE A 50 -12.44 -6.32 4.44
C PHE A 50 -13.27 -6.33 5.74
N ASP A 51 -13.11 -7.35 6.57
CA ASP A 51 -13.78 -7.50 7.86
C ASP A 51 -12.94 -7.04 9.06
N GLU A 52 -11.78 -6.43 8.80
CA GLU A 52 -10.86 -5.93 9.81
C GLU A 52 -10.88 -4.40 9.88
N TYR A 53 -10.50 -3.88 11.05
CA TYR A 53 -10.42 -2.45 11.31
C TYR A 53 -8.98 -1.99 11.46
N TYR A 54 -8.70 -0.74 11.09
CA TYR A 54 -7.43 -0.10 11.35
C TYR A 54 -7.24 0.08 12.87
N THR A 55 -6.18 -0.53 13.38
CA THR A 55 -5.78 -0.48 14.79
C THR A 55 -4.29 -0.15 14.89
N GLU A 56 -3.78 -0.01 16.12
CA GLU A 56 -2.34 0.18 16.34
C GLU A 56 -1.50 -1.01 15.85
N LEU A 57 -2.09 -2.20 15.72
CA LEU A 57 -1.42 -3.34 15.06
C LEU A 57 -0.99 -2.99 13.63
N TYR A 58 -1.78 -2.18 12.94
CA TYR A 58 -1.51 -1.67 11.58
C TYR A 58 -0.86 -0.27 11.59
N ARG A 59 -0.33 0.16 12.74
CA ARG A 59 0.36 1.44 12.91
C ARG A 59 -0.51 2.65 12.52
N MET A 60 -1.78 2.59 12.85
CA MET A 60 -2.75 3.62 12.45
C MET A 60 -2.36 5.01 12.97
N SER A 61 -1.97 5.15 14.23
CA SER A 61 -1.55 6.45 14.80
C SER A 61 -0.31 7.03 14.11
N GLU A 62 0.56 6.18 13.60
CA GLU A 62 1.75 6.63 12.85
C GLU A 62 1.34 7.09 11.45
N ALA A 63 0.47 6.33 10.78
CA ALA A 63 -0.08 6.71 9.49
C ALA A 63 -0.84 8.05 9.58
N GLU A 64 -1.67 8.23 10.60
CA GLU A 64 -2.39 9.50 10.83
C GLU A 64 -1.43 10.67 11.02
N ARG A 65 -0.39 10.52 11.84
CA ARG A 65 0.63 11.58 12.02
C ARG A 65 1.32 11.93 10.71
N ALA A 66 1.66 10.94 9.89
CA ALA A 66 2.24 11.19 8.58
C ALA A 66 1.28 11.96 7.67
N MET A 67 -0.01 11.57 7.63
CA MET A 67 -1.04 12.27 6.85
C MET A 67 -1.25 13.71 7.34
N GLN A 68 -1.22 13.93 8.66
CA GLN A 68 -1.40 15.26 9.27
C GLN A 68 -0.24 16.22 8.99
N SER A 69 0.96 15.71 8.75
CA SER A 69 2.16 16.51 8.52
C SER A 69 2.61 16.53 7.05
N ALA A 70 1.86 15.90 6.15
CA ALA A 70 2.24 15.82 4.75
C ALA A 70 2.03 17.14 4.02
N ASP A 71 3.07 17.62 3.32
CA ASP A 71 3.01 18.77 2.41
C ASP A 71 2.62 18.34 0.99
N SER A 72 2.75 17.05 0.69
CA SER A 72 2.38 16.45 -0.60
C SER A 72 1.84 15.06 -0.40
N VAL A 73 0.77 14.70 -1.11
CA VAL A 73 0.16 13.38 -1.08
C VAL A 73 -0.10 12.91 -2.51
N VAL A 74 0.36 11.71 -2.82
CA VAL A 74 0.15 11.08 -4.12
C VAL A 74 -0.73 9.85 -3.94
N PHE A 75 -1.86 9.82 -4.61
CA PHE A 75 -2.78 8.68 -4.64
C PHE A 75 -2.55 7.90 -5.93
N MET A 76 -2.21 6.62 -5.84
CA MET A 76 -1.92 5.76 -6.99
C MET A 76 -2.87 4.58 -7.06
N GLY A 77 -3.55 4.38 -8.21
CA GLY A 77 -4.39 3.22 -8.47
C GLY A 77 -5.54 3.05 -7.48
N THR A 78 -6.19 4.13 -7.06
CA THR A 78 -7.27 4.07 -6.08
C THR A 78 -8.59 4.62 -6.61
N SER A 79 -9.67 3.91 -6.31
CA SER A 79 -11.05 4.37 -6.57
C SER A 79 -11.62 5.25 -5.43
N PHE A 80 -10.86 5.54 -4.40
CA PHE A 80 -11.32 6.24 -3.19
C PHE A 80 -12.49 5.59 -2.45
N SER A 81 -12.82 4.34 -2.77
CA SER A 81 -13.88 3.58 -2.11
C SER A 81 -13.47 3.03 -0.73
N VAL A 82 -12.18 3.02 -0.43
CA VAL A 82 -11.63 2.53 0.85
C VAL A 82 -11.47 3.69 1.82
N ASN A 83 -11.91 3.49 3.05
CA ASN A 83 -11.97 4.54 4.07
C ASN A 83 -10.63 5.26 4.32
N ILE A 84 -9.50 4.53 4.28
CA ILE A 84 -8.18 5.13 4.53
C ILE A 84 -7.80 6.18 3.48
N THR A 85 -8.19 6.00 2.22
CA THR A 85 -7.92 6.98 1.16
C THR A 85 -8.74 8.25 1.36
N SER A 86 -9.98 8.13 1.84
CA SER A 86 -10.83 9.27 2.19
C SER A 86 -10.29 10.04 3.41
N ILE A 87 -9.72 9.33 4.39
CA ILE A 87 -9.05 9.94 5.56
C ILE A 87 -7.82 10.71 5.09
N ALA A 88 -6.96 10.10 4.27
CA ALA A 88 -5.76 10.73 3.72
C ALA A 88 -6.10 11.99 2.90
N LEU A 89 -7.10 11.90 2.03
CA LEU A 89 -7.56 13.04 1.23
C LEU A 89 -8.04 14.20 2.12
N ARG A 90 -8.80 13.91 3.17
CA ARG A 90 -9.29 14.93 4.11
C ARG A 90 -8.14 15.64 4.82
N TYR A 91 -7.13 14.91 5.29
CA TYR A 91 -5.93 15.51 5.89
C TYR A 91 -5.16 16.34 4.88
N ALA A 92 -4.95 15.85 3.67
CA ALA A 92 -4.26 16.59 2.62
C ALA A 92 -4.96 17.94 2.30
N LEU A 93 -6.27 17.92 2.20
CA LEU A 93 -7.07 19.14 1.98
C LEU A 93 -6.99 20.10 3.19
N SER A 94 -7.07 19.58 4.41
CA SER A 94 -6.99 20.40 5.62
C SER A 94 -5.63 21.08 5.80
N ASN A 95 -4.56 20.43 5.32
CA ASN A 95 -3.19 20.95 5.40
C ASN A 95 -2.80 21.82 4.21
N ASN A 96 -3.68 22.00 3.23
CA ASN A 96 -3.36 22.58 1.92
C ASN A 96 -2.17 21.87 1.23
N ALA A 97 -2.05 20.55 1.43
CA ALA A 97 -1.02 19.76 0.81
C ALA A 97 -1.21 19.70 -0.71
N LYS A 98 -0.11 19.55 -1.42
CA LYS A 98 -0.16 19.27 -2.86
C LYS A 98 -0.75 17.87 -3.06
N ILE A 99 -1.80 17.75 -3.89
CA ILE A 99 -2.48 16.48 -4.14
C ILE A 99 -2.28 16.08 -5.59
N GLU A 100 -1.76 14.87 -5.79
CA GLU A 100 -1.63 14.25 -7.11
C GLU A 100 -2.36 12.91 -7.14
N ILE A 101 -3.07 12.64 -8.23
CA ILE A 101 -3.76 11.38 -8.47
C ILE A 101 -3.18 10.74 -9.73
N VAL A 102 -2.69 9.53 -9.58
CA VAL A 102 -2.04 8.75 -10.65
C VAL A 102 -2.86 7.50 -10.92
N ASP A 103 -3.52 7.46 -12.07
CA ASP A 103 -4.32 6.33 -12.50
C ASP A 103 -4.49 6.41 -14.02
N PRO A 104 -4.49 5.30 -14.78
CA PRO A 104 -4.80 5.33 -16.21
C PRO A 104 -6.16 5.91 -16.53
N ASP A 105 -7.14 5.75 -15.62
CA ASP A 105 -8.48 6.31 -15.72
C ASP A 105 -8.90 6.94 -14.37
N PRO A 106 -8.33 8.10 -13.99
CA PRO A 106 -8.52 8.68 -12.68
C PRO A 106 -9.94 9.20 -12.48
N ILE A 107 -10.50 8.89 -11.31
CA ILE A 107 -11.78 9.46 -10.88
C ILE A 107 -11.62 10.94 -10.65
N ASP A 108 -12.46 11.76 -11.29
CA ASP A 108 -12.55 13.18 -11.01
C ASP A 108 -13.29 13.41 -9.68
N LEU A 109 -12.59 13.95 -8.70
CA LEU A 109 -13.14 14.27 -7.38
C LEU A 109 -13.86 15.63 -7.35
N ASN A 110 -13.87 16.39 -8.45
CA ASN A 110 -14.40 17.75 -8.54
C ASN A 110 -13.82 18.71 -7.47
N ILE A 111 -12.55 18.54 -7.13
CA ILE A 111 -11.82 19.38 -6.16
C ILE A 111 -10.76 20.17 -6.93
N SER A 112 -10.79 21.49 -6.78
CA SER A 112 -9.78 22.37 -7.42
C SER A 112 -8.38 22.15 -6.81
N GLY A 113 -7.35 22.28 -7.66
CA GLY A 113 -5.95 22.17 -7.22
C GLY A 113 -5.39 20.75 -7.19
N ILE A 114 -6.17 19.74 -7.52
CA ILE A 114 -5.68 18.38 -7.70
C ILE A 114 -5.03 18.22 -9.08
N LYS A 115 -3.84 17.64 -9.11
CA LYS A 115 -3.16 17.29 -10.36
C LYS A 115 -3.43 15.82 -10.71
N TYR A 116 -3.98 15.59 -11.91
CA TYR A 116 -4.28 14.25 -12.40
C TYR A 116 -3.23 13.80 -13.42
N HIS A 117 -2.70 12.60 -13.24
CA HIS A 117 -1.76 11.94 -14.14
C HIS A 117 -2.43 10.69 -14.72
N LYS A 118 -2.80 10.74 -16.01
CA LYS A 118 -3.41 9.61 -16.72
C LYS A 118 -2.34 8.63 -17.18
N MET A 119 -1.77 7.92 -16.22
CA MET A 119 -0.70 6.93 -16.45
C MET A 119 -0.70 5.88 -15.34
N THR A 120 0.02 4.80 -15.53
CA THR A 120 0.22 3.78 -14.50
C THR A 120 1.15 4.29 -13.39
N ALA A 121 1.03 3.72 -12.19
CA ALA A 121 1.96 4.01 -11.09
C ALA A 121 3.42 3.71 -11.48
N ARG A 122 3.65 2.68 -12.30
CA ARG A 122 4.98 2.32 -12.79
C ARG A 122 5.57 3.44 -13.66
N GLU A 123 4.81 3.96 -14.62
CA GLU A 123 5.24 5.05 -15.48
C GLU A 123 5.54 6.30 -14.65
N TYR A 124 4.65 6.64 -13.72
CA TYR A 124 4.85 7.79 -12.84
C TYR A 124 6.14 7.68 -12.01
N ILE A 125 6.40 6.52 -11.40
CA ILE A 125 7.60 6.30 -10.59
C ILE A 125 8.87 6.36 -11.45
N SER A 126 8.82 5.84 -12.69
CA SER A 126 9.96 5.87 -13.60
C SER A 126 10.41 7.29 -13.98
N GLU A 127 9.55 8.30 -13.86
CA GLU A 127 9.94 9.70 -14.07
C GLU A 127 10.90 10.22 -12.99
N PHE A 128 10.96 9.57 -11.81
CA PHE A 128 11.84 9.94 -10.68
C PHE A 128 13.13 9.12 -10.63
N ASP A 129 13.22 7.99 -11.34
CA ASP A 129 14.41 7.13 -11.33
C ASP A 129 15.61 7.75 -12.12
N HIS A 130 15.45 8.93 -12.65
CA HIS A 130 16.47 9.67 -13.43
C HIS A 130 17.06 10.88 -12.69
N VAL A 131 16.84 10.98 -11.38
CA VAL A 131 17.40 12.05 -10.54
C VAL A 131 18.53 11.55 -9.66
#